data_1ec8276e32c984a07ab344da24c5153e
#
_entry.id   1ec8276e32c984a07ab344da24c5153e
#
_cell.length_a   1.000
_cell.length_b   1.000
_cell.length_c   1.000
_cell.angle_alpha   90.00
_cell.angle_beta   90.00
_cell.angle_gamma   90.00
#
_symmetry.space_group_name_H-M   'P 1'
#
loop_
_entity.id
_entity.type
_entity.pdbx_description
1 polymer ?
#
loop_
_entity_poly.entity_id
_entity_poly.type
_entity_poly.pdbx_seq_one_letter_code
_entity_poly.pdbx_strand_id
1 'polypeptide(L)'
;NPNEAAAIQLFGSYKGTDRETGLRWVLPWLTRKKIAVRANNVISEKIKVNDARGNPIEMAAQVVWRVTDTAQALFDVDDYKEFVLAQIEAAVRAIGSRYPYDDHDHHDITLRGNHEEVGVELRKALIERLDVAGITVDECGLTHLAYAPEIAGAMLRRQQAEAVVAARAKLVEGAVSMVEMALTQLSEKDVVELDDERRAAMVSNLMVVLCGERDTQPIVNTGSLY
;
A
#
# COMPACT_ATOMS: atom_id res chain seq x y z
N ASN A 1 -17.47 36.12 -3.71
CA ASN A 1 -16.88 35.34 -4.81
C ASN A 1 -17.48 33.94 -4.84
N PRO A 2 -17.44 33.25 -5.99
CA PRO A 2 -17.81 31.83 -6.05
C PRO A 2 -16.96 30.99 -5.10
N ASN A 3 -17.57 30.01 -4.42
CA ASN A 3 -16.90 29.12 -3.47
C ASN A 3 -16.18 29.84 -2.29
N GLU A 4 -16.63 31.02 -1.92
CA GLU A 4 -16.31 31.68 -0.66
C GLU A 4 -17.58 31.82 0.18
N ALA A 5 -17.48 31.44 1.44
CA ALA A 5 -18.53 31.66 2.43
C ALA A 5 -18.11 32.80 3.39
N ALA A 6 -19.07 33.50 3.93
CA ALA A 6 -18.84 34.51 4.94
C ALA A 6 -19.54 34.14 6.24
N ALA A 7 -18.79 33.84 7.27
CA ALA A 7 -19.32 33.64 8.62
C ALA A 7 -19.61 35.00 9.24
N ILE A 8 -20.84 35.16 9.71
CA ILE A 8 -21.37 36.42 10.24
C ILE A 8 -21.43 36.35 11.77
N GLN A 9 -20.83 37.33 12.43
CA GLN A 9 -20.87 37.49 13.88
C GLN A 9 -21.54 38.79 14.27
N LEU A 10 -22.32 38.76 15.33
CA LEU A 10 -22.89 39.94 16.01
C LEU A 10 -22.33 40.01 17.43
N PHE A 11 -21.50 41.02 17.75
CA PHE A 11 -20.87 41.20 19.06
C PHE A 11 -20.21 39.92 19.63
N GLY A 12 -19.49 39.18 18.76
CA GLY A 12 -18.81 37.93 19.14
C GLY A 12 -19.67 36.68 19.06
N SER A 13 -20.99 36.75 18.92
CA SER A 13 -21.83 35.58 18.74
C SER A 13 -22.03 35.23 17.26
N TYR A 14 -21.83 33.97 16.87
CA TYR A 14 -22.10 33.47 15.52
C TYR A 14 -23.59 33.52 15.20
N LYS A 15 -23.96 34.06 14.02
CA LYS A 15 -25.34 34.20 13.56
C LYS A 15 -25.68 33.36 12.34
N GLY A 16 -24.69 32.88 11.64
CA GLY A 16 -24.89 32.10 10.44
C GLY A 16 -23.81 32.34 9.40
N THR A 17 -23.85 31.56 8.33
CA THR A 17 -22.91 31.67 7.21
C THR A 17 -23.67 31.98 5.92
N ASP A 18 -23.24 33.04 5.25
CA ASP A 18 -23.70 33.38 3.92
C ASP A 18 -22.83 32.70 2.87
N ARG A 19 -23.45 31.82 2.06
CA ARG A 19 -22.81 31.09 0.95
C ARG A 19 -23.27 31.59 -0.42
N GLU A 20 -24.21 32.52 -0.46
CA GLU A 20 -24.74 33.02 -1.72
C GLU A 20 -23.76 33.98 -2.40
N THR A 21 -23.72 33.89 -3.73
CA THR A 21 -22.90 34.78 -4.57
C THR A 21 -23.66 36.03 -4.93
N GLY A 22 -22.97 37.16 -5.04
CA GLY A 22 -23.55 38.44 -5.45
C GLY A 22 -23.25 39.55 -4.50
N LEU A 23 -23.89 40.73 -4.76
CA LEU A 23 -23.79 41.89 -3.90
C LEU A 23 -24.86 41.80 -2.81
N ARG A 24 -24.42 41.78 -1.55
CA ARG A 24 -25.34 41.75 -0.40
C ARG A 24 -25.09 42.92 0.52
N TRP A 25 -26.18 43.50 1.02
CA TRP A 25 -26.14 44.53 2.02
C TRP A 25 -26.11 43.87 3.42
N VAL A 26 -25.18 44.30 4.24
CA VAL A 26 -25.01 43.75 5.61
C VAL A 26 -24.92 44.93 6.57
N LEU A 27 -25.53 44.78 7.74
CA LEU A 27 -25.51 45.81 8.77
C LEU A 27 -24.08 46.12 9.22
N PRO A 28 -23.73 47.43 9.46
CA PRO A 28 -22.34 47.83 9.69
C PRO A 28 -21.73 47.27 10.99
N TRP A 29 -22.53 46.84 11.96
CA TRP A 29 -22.07 46.22 13.19
C TRP A 29 -21.89 44.70 13.14
N LEU A 30 -22.13 44.09 12.00
CA LEU A 30 -21.85 42.67 11.78
C LEU A 30 -20.41 42.49 11.28
N THR A 31 -19.65 41.69 12.03
CA THR A 31 -18.30 41.28 11.61
C THR A 31 -18.40 40.06 10.68
N ARG A 32 -17.58 40.05 9.64
CA ARG A 32 -17.56 38.97 8.64
C ARG A 32 -16.15 38.38 8.52
N LYS A 33 -16.03 37.04 8.68
CA LYS A 33 -14.85 36.31 8.33
C LYS A 33 -15.12 35.49 7.07
N LYS A 34 -14.31 35.67 6.04
CA LYS A 34 -14.41 34.91 4.78
C LYS A 34 -13.61 33.64 4.87
N ILE A 35 -14.17 32.55 4.34
CA ILE A 35 -13.51 31.25 4.25
C ILE A 35 -13.77 30.63 2.87
N ALA A 36 -12.77 29.98 2.29
CA ALA A 36 -12.92 29.24 1.05
C ALA A 36 -13.54 27.86 1.33
N VAL A 37 -14.64 27.57 0.63
CA VAL A 37 -15.34 26.27 0.73
C VAL A 37 -15.09 25.35 -0.47
N ARG A 38 -14.12 25.74 -1.31
CA ARG A 38 -13.64 24.92 -2.43
C ARG A 38 -12.82 23.74 -1.93
N ALA A 39 -12.71 22.70 -2.77
CA ALA A 39 -11.82 21.59 -2.49
C ALA A 39 -10.35 22.07 -2.47
N ASN A 40 -9.63 21.68 -1.45
CA ASN A 40 -8.20 21.92 -1.31
C ASN A 40 -7.48 20.57 -1.45
N ASN A 41 -6.41 20.54 -2.23
CA ASN A 41 -5.55 19.38 -2.37
C ASN A 41 -4.22 19.64 -1.64
N VAL A 42 -3.88 18.76 -0.73
CA VAL A 42 -2.66 18.85 0.08
C VAL A 42 -1.92 17.53 -0.01
N ILE A 43 -0.61 17.60 -0.18
CA ILE A 43 0.30 16.48 -0.06
C ILE A 43 1.09 16.69 1.23
N SER A 44 1.07 15.69 2.12
CA SER A 44 1.85 15.75 3.36
C SER A 44 3.35 15.69 3.07
N GLU A 45 4.13 16.19 4.00
CA GLU A 45 5.56 15.92 4.00
C GLU A 45 5.83 14.42 4.19
N LYS A 46 7.03 13.98 3.78
CA LYS A 46 7.46 12.60 4.02
C LYS A 46 7.77 12.42 5.50
N ILE A 47 7.07 11.51 6.12
CA ILE A 47 7.29 11.17 7.53
C ILE A 47 7.92 9.80 7.67
N LYS A 48 8.86 9.67 8.58
CA LYS A 48 9.43 8.38 8.98
C LYS A 48 8.57 7.75 10.05
N VAL A 49 8.15 6.52 9.82
CA VAL A 49 7.33 5.72 10.75
C VAL A 49 7.86 4.30 10.76
N ASN A 50 7.75 3.61 11.88
CA ASN A 50 8.01 2.18 11.93
C ASN A 50 6.72 1.44 11.55
N ASP A 51 6.85 0.46 10.65
CA ASP A 51 5.75 -0.43 10.28
C ASP A 51 5.39 -1.40 11.43
N ALA A 52 4.37 -2.23 11.24
CA ALA A 52 3.95 -3.22 12.24
C ALA A 52 5.05 -4.23 12.62
N ARG A 53 6.06 -4.42 11.78
CA ARG A 53 7.22 -5.29 12.00
C ARG A 53 8.43 -4.55 12.60
N GLY A 54 8.32 -3.23 12.82
CA GLY A 54 9.39 -2.38 13.35
C GLY A 54 10.38 -1.89 12.31
N ASN A 55 10.12 -2.05 11.02
CA ASN A 55 10.98 -1.52 9.96
C ASN A 55 10.69 -0.03 9.75
N PRO A 56 11.71 0.85 9.68
CA PRO A 56 11.51 2.26 9.38
C PRO A 56 11.14 2.43 7.89
N ILE A 57 10.00 3.09 7.66
CA ILE A 57 9.47 3.42 6.34
C ILE A 57 9.24 4.92 6.22
N GLU A 58 9.32 5.45 5.00
CA GLU A 58 8.94 6.82 4.66
C GLU A 58 7.59 6.79 3.93
N MET A 59 6.66 7.58 4.43
CA MET A 59 5.30 7.68 3.89
C MET A 59 4.91 9.12 3.66
N ALA A 60 4.09 9.37 2.62
CA ALA A 60 3.37 10.61 2.41
C ALA A 60 1.98 10.30 1.90
N ALA A 61 1.02 11.16 2.22
CA ALA A 61 -0.36 11.05 1.74
C ALA A 61 -0.80 12.30 1.00
N GLN A 62 -1.66 12.12 0.02
CA GLN A 62 -2.42 13.16 -0.63
C GLN A 62 -3.84 13.14 -0.09
N VAL A 63 -4.36 14.29 0.26
CA VAL A 63 -5.71 14.45 0.80
C VAL A 63 -6.41 15.60 0.11
N VAL A 64 -7.60 15.32 -0.43
CA VAL A 64 -8.53 16.32 -0.97
C VAL A 64 -9.62 16.54 0.06
N TRP A 65 -9.74 17.76 0.54
CA TRP A 65 -10.67 18.11 1.60
C TRP A 65 -11.38 19.42 1.30
N ARG A 66 -12.54 19.63 1.93
CA ARG A 66 -13.29 20.89 1.87
C ARG A 66 -13.90 21.24 3.22
N VAL A 67 -14.17 22.53 3.43
CA VAL A 67 -14.90 23.00 4.60
C VAL A 67 -16.40 22.84 4.37
N THR A 68 -17.04 22.06 5.23
CA THR A 68 -18.49 21.86 5.26
C THR A 68 -19.16 22.74 6.29
N ASP A 69 -18.61 22.82 7.50
CA ASP A 69 -19.07 23.76 8.53
C ASP A 69 -18.04 24.86 8.75
N THR A 70 -18.45 26.05 8.34
CA THR A 70 -17.61 27.25 8.41
C THR A 70 -17.50 27.83 9.81
N ALA A 71 -18.47 27.52 10.69
CA ALA A 71 -18.42 27.96 12.09
C ALA A 71 -17.35 27.18 12.83
N GLN A 72 -17.37 25.86 12.75
CA GLN A 72 -16.36 25.00 13.36
C GLN A 72 -14.95 25.32 12.85
N ALA A 73 -14.81 25.46 11.52
CA ALA A 73 -13.50 25.76 10.92
C ALA A 73 -12.90 27.12 11.32
N LEU A 74 -13.73 28.10 11.70
CA LEU A 74 -13.27 29.46 12.01
C LEU A 74 -13.22 29.78 13.50
N PHE A 75 -13.93 29.03 14.35
CA PHE A 75 -14.11 29.36 15.76
C PHE A 75 -13.73 28.25 16.71
N ASP A 76 -13.72 26.98 16.28
CA ASP A 76 -13.38 25.84 17.12
C ASP A 76 -11.89 25.45 17.00
N VAL A 77 -11.21 25.92 15.93
CA VAL A 77 -9.77 25.75 15.70
C VAL A 77 -9.10 27.07 15.36
N ASP A 78 -7.86 27.26 15.78
CA ASP A 78 -7.11 28.50 15.54
C ASP A 78 -6.78 28.70 14.04
N ASP A 79 -6.08 27.74 13.43
CA ASP A 79 -5.84 27.65 12.00
C ASP A 79 -6.25 26.28 11.47
N TYR A 80 -7.37 26.23 10.77
CA TYR A 80 -7.91 25.00 10.22
C TYR A 80 -6.98 24.34 9.19
N LYS A 81 -6.09 25.10 8.53
CA LYS A 81 -5.14 24.53 7.55
C LYS A 81 -4.00 23.80 8.27
N GLU A 82 -3.43 24.45 9.26
CA GLU A 82 -2.38 23.84 10.08
C GLU A 82 -2.92 22.62 10.84
N PHE A 83 -4.15 22.74 11.36
CA PHE A 83 -4.85 21.64 12.01
C PHE A 83 -5.01 20.44 11.06
N VAL A 84 -5.45 20.66 9.81
CA VAL A 84 -5.58 19.58 8.80
C VAL A 84 -4.24 18.89 8.56
N LEU A 85 -3.16 19.64 8.38
CA LEU A 85 -1.83 19.07 8.16
C LEU A 85 -1.39 18.19 9.33
N ALA A 86 -1.57 18.68 10.56
CA ALA A 86 -1.23 17.92 11.76
C ALA A 86 -2.06 16.63 11.90
N GLN A 87 -3.36 16.68 11.57
CA GLN A 87 -4.22 15.49 11.60
C GLN A 87 -3.89 14.50 10.49
N ILE A 88 -3.50 14.97 9.30
CA ILE A 88 -3.02 14.09 8.21
C ILE A 88 -1.76 13.35 8.66
N GLU A 89 -0.78 14.07 9.22
CA GLU A 89 0.45 13.46 9.71
C GLU A 89 0.17 12.41 10.79
N ALA A 90 -0.69 12.73 11.76
CA ALA A 90 -1.07 11.81 12.82
C ALA A 90 -1.79 10.56 12.29
N ALA A 91 -2.67 10.71 11.30
CA ALA A 91 -3.39 9.60 10.69
C ALA A 91 -2.45 8.70 9.87
N VAL A 92 -1.56 9.28 9.06
CA VAL A 92 -0.55 8.53 8.29
C VAL A 92 0.37 7.74 9.22
N ARG A 93 0.82 8.36 10.33
CA ARG A 93 1.63 7.68 11.36
C ARG A 93 0.89 6.50 12.00
N ALA A 94 -0.38 6.68 12.33
CA ALA A 94 -1.21 5.62 12.92
C ALA A 94 -1.41 4.43 11.96
N ILE A 95 -1.70 4.70 10.69
CA ILE A 95 -1.86 3.67 9.67
C ILE A 95 -0.54 2.96 9.38
N GLY A 96 0.56 3.72 9.24
CA GLY A 96 1.89 3.15 9.01
C GLY A 96 2.33 2.18 10.09
N SER A 97 2.00 2.47 11.35
CA SER A 97 2.34 1.60 12.49
C SER A 97 1.43 0.36 12.60
N ARG A 98 0.25 0.38 11.96
CA ARG A 98 -0.73 -0.72 12.07
C ARG A 98 -0.46 -1.84 11.08
N TYR A 99 -0.01 -1.51 9.88
CA TYR A 99 0.18 -2.46 8.78
C TYR A 99 1.66 -2.70 8.47
N PRO A 100 2.07 -3.92 8.10
CA PRO A 100 3.40 -4.17 7.58
C PRO A 100 3.55 -3.54 6.19
N TYR A 101 4.79 -3.16 5.83
CA TYR A 101 5.10 -2.61 4.51
C TYR A 101 4.79 -3.61 3.39
N ASP A 102 5.28 -4.84 3.53
CA ASP A 102 5.00 -5.98 2.65
C ASP A 102 4.86 -7.27 3.47
N ASP A 103 4.19 -8.25 2.90
CA ASP A 103 4.06 -9.58 3.45
C ASP A 103 4.36 -10.63 2.38
N HIS A 104 5.27 -11.56 2.71
CA HIS A 104 5.69 -12.61 1.80
C HIS A 104 4.75 -13.84 1.86
N ASP A 105 4.04 -13.99 2.97
CA ASP A 105 3.13 -15.13 3.18
C ASP A 105 1.73 -14.88 2.61
N HIS A 106 1.47 -13.70 2.05
CA HIS A 106 0.20 -13.25 1.42
C HIS A 106 -1.05 -13.43 2.31
N HIS A 107 -0.90 -13.36 3.62
CA HIS A 107 -1.98 -13.60 4.56
C HIS A 107 -2.52 -12.31 5.17
N ASP A 108 -1.71 -11.26 5.23
CA ASP A 108 -2.04 -10.00 5.88
C ASP A 108 -2.24 -8.85 4.89
N ILE A 109 -3.08 -7.89 5.26
CA ILE A 109 -3.21 -6.61 4.55
C ILE A 109 -1.90 -5.85 4.71
N THR A 110 -1.31 -5.43 3.57
CA THR A 110 -0.03 -4.71 3.53
C THR A 110 -0.19 -3.32 2.97
N LEU A 111 0.69 -2.39 3.38
CA LEU A 111 0.71 -1.04 2.85
C LEU A 111 0.99 -1.00 1.35
N ARG A 112 1.82 -1.94 0.86
CA ARG A 112 2.22 -2.01 -0.55
C ARG A 112 1.20 -2.75 -1.43
N GLY A 113 0.61 -3.82 -0.95
CA GLY A 113 -0.28 -4.68 -1.73
C GLY A 113 -1.73 -4.18 -1.79
N ASN A 114 -2.22 -3.59 -0.70
CA ASN A 114 -3.62 -3.26 -0.49
C ASN A 114 -3.86 -1.75 -0.41
N HIS A 115 -3.40 -0.99 -1.41
CA HIS A 115 -3.48 0.47 -1.43
C HIS A 115 -4.91 1.01 -1.25
N GLU A 116 -5.90 0.36 -1.88
CA GLU A 116 -7.29 0.79 -1.83
C GLU A 116 -7.88 0.63 -0.43
N GLU A 117 -7.68 -0.53 0.20
CA GLU A 117 -8.18 -0.82 1.55
C GLU A 117 -7.55 0.11 2.59
N VAL A 118 -6.23 0.30 2.51
CA VAL A 118 -5.49 1.23 3.37
C VAL A 118 -5.96 2.67 3.14
N GLY A 119 -6.24 3.06 1.89
CA GLY A 119 -6.79 4.37 1.55
C GLY A 119 -8.17 4.61 2.16
N VAL A 120 -9.05 3.60 2.13
CA VAL A 120 -10.39 3.68 2.77
C VAL A 120 -10.28 3.85 4.28
N GLU A 121 -9.39 3.09 4.95
CA GLU A 121 -9.17 3.25 6.38
C GLU A 121 -8.56 4.60 6.74
N LEU A 122 -7.60 5.07 5.97
CA LEU A 122 -7.00 6.40 6.15
C LEU A 122 -8.06 7.49 6.02
N ARG A 123 -8.92 7.39 5.01
CA ARG A 123 -10.03 8.33 4.82
C ARG A 123 -10.98 8.32 6.01
N LYS A 124 -11.37 7.15 6.50
CA LYS A 124 -12.24 7.01 7.66
C LYS A 124 -11.63 7.65 8.90
N ALA A 125 -10.37 7.35 9.19
CA ALA A 125 -9.65 7.91 10.33
C ALA A 125 -9.51 9.43 10.22
N LEU A 126 -9.34 9.98 9.01
CA LEU A 126 -9.26 11.42 8.77
C LEU A 126 -10.62 12.10 8.95
N ILE A 127 -11.71 11.52 8.46
CA ILE A 127 -13.06 12.07 8.63
C ILE A 127 -13.39 12.20 10.11
N GLU A 128 -13.15 11.15 10.91
CA GLU A 128 -13.40 11.17 12.35
C GLU A 128 -12.60 12.27 13.08
N ARG A 129 -11.35 12.52 12.66
CA ARG A 129 -10.47 13.53 13.27
C ARG A 129 -10.79 14.96 12.84
N LEU A 130 -11.21 15.15 11.59
CA LEU A 130 -11.45 16.46 10.99
C LEU A 130 -12.88 16.95 11.17
N ASP A 131 -13.81 16.10 11.62
CA ASP A 131 -15.19 16.44 11.91
C ASP A 131 -15.31 17.56 12.96
N VAL A 132 -14.42 17.56 13.95
CA VAL A 132 -14.33 18.63 14.98
C VAL A 132 -14.12 20.02 14.37
N ALA A 133 -13.38 20.10 13.26
CA ALA A 133 -13.13 21.34 12.54
C ALA A 133 -14.14 21.61 11.40
N GLY A 134 -15.20 20.82 11.28
CA GLY A 134 -16.20 20.96 10.21
C GLY A 134 -15.62 20.75 8.81
N ILE A 135 -14.63 19.84 8.67
CA ILE A 135 -13.93 19.55 7.43
C ILE A 135 -14.25 18.13 6.99
N THR A 136 -14.58 17.97 5.72
CA THR A 136 -14.85 16.68 5.09
C THR A 136 -13.72 16.31 4.12
N VAL A 137 -13.35 15.02 4.11
CA VAL A 137 -12.38 14.47 3.19
C VAL A 137 -13.11 13.84 2.01
N ASP A 138 -12.87 14.38 0.82
CA ASP A 138 -13.44 13.86 -0.42
C ASP A 138 -12.67 12.62 -0.90
N GLU A 139 -11.33 12.74 -0.93
CA GLU A 139 -10.43 11.69 -1.43
C GLU A 139 -9.13 11.70 -0.62
N CYS A 140 -8.57 10.53 -0.38
CA CYS A 140 -7.23 10.42 0.17
C CYS A 140 -6.53 9.15 -0.32
N GLY A 141 -5.20 9.19 -0.37
CA GLY A 141 -4.38 8.07 -0.76
C GLY A 141 -2.92 8.28 -0.37
N LEU A 142 -2.17 7.18 -0.33
CA LEU A 142 -0.73 7.22 -0.12
C LEU A 142 -0.05 7.59 -1.45
N THR A 143 0.81 8.61 -1.43
CA THR A 143 1.56 9.08 -2.62
C THR A 143 3.01 8.63 -2.60
N HIS A 144 3.58 8.45 -1.42
CA HIS A 144 4.95 7.97 -1.24
C HIS A 144 4.95 6.87 -0.21
N LEU A 145 5.57 5.76 -0.54
CA LEU A 145 5.75 4.63 0.34
C LEU A 145 7.06 3.93 -0.03
N ALA A 146 8.05 4.01 0.84
CA ALA A 146 9.36 3.40 0.64
C ALA A 146 9.99 3.02 1.98
N TYR A 147 10.92 2.07 1.97
CA TYR A 147 11.80 1.87 3.12
C TYR A 147 12.68 3.08 3.35
N ALA A 148 12.96 3.40 4.60
CA ALA A 148 13.89 4.46 4.94
C ALA A 148 15.29 4.17 4.33
N PRO A 149 16.02 5.20 3.87
CA PRO A 149 17.30 5.02 3.18
C PRO A 149 18.31 4.16 3.94
N GLU A 150 18.26 4.19 5.27
CA GLU A 150 19.15 3.46 6.16
C GLU A 150 19.05 1.94 5.99
N ILE A 151 17.86 1.42 5.68
CA ILE A 151 17.61 -0.02 5.54
C ILE A 151 17.28 -0.46 4.12
N ALA A 152 17.05 0.47 3.21
CA ALA A 152 16.59 0.18 1.84
C ALA A 152 17.50 -0.82 1.12
N GLY A 153 18.82 -0.67 1.23
CA GLY A 153 19.79 -1.60 0.64
C GLY A 153 19.80 -2.99 1.26
N ALA A 154 19.53 -3.10 2.56
CA ALA A 154 19.43 -4.39 3.24
C ALA A 154 18.13 -5.11 2.85
N MET A 155 17.02 -4.37 2.80
CA MET A 155 15.71 -4.91 2.39
C MET A 155 15.68 -5.34 0.92
N LEU A 156 16.35 -4.60 0.04
CA LEU A 156 16.49 -5.01 -1.35
C LEU A 156 17.23 -6.35 -1.49
N ARG A 157 18.35 -6.52 -0.76
CA ARG A 157 19.09 -7.80 -0.76
C ARG A 157 18.25 -8.95 -0.19
N ARG A 158 17.47 -8.68 0.85
CA ARG A 158 16.54 -9.66 1.41
C ARG A 158 15.50 -10.07 0.39
N GLN A 159 14.82 -9.12 -0.26
CA GLN A 159 13.84 -9.38 -1.31
C GLN A 159 14.43 -10.16 -2.48
N GLN A 160 15.66 -9.85 -2.90
CA GLN A 160 16.37 -10.61 -3.93
C GLN A 160 16.62 -12.05 -3.51
N ALA A 161 17.08 -12.29 -2.27
CA ALA A 161 17.31 -13.63 -1.77
C ALA A 161 16.02 -14.44 -1.68
N GLU A 162 14.94 -13.85 -1.17
CA GLU A 162 13.62 -14.47 -1.09
C GLU A 162 13.07 -14.81 -2.49
N ALA A 163 13.21 -13.89 -3.45
CA ALA A 163 12.80 -14.12 -4.83
C ALA A 163 13.57 -15.30 -5.47
N VAL A 164 14.88 -15.40 -5.23
CA VAL A 164 15.68 -16.54 -5.71
C VAL A 164 15.23 -17.84 -5.09
N VAL A 165 14.98 -17.88 -3.78
CA VAL A 165 14.48 -19.08 -3.09
C VAL A 165 13.10 -19.47 -3.63
N ALA A 166 12.19 -18.51 -3.78
CA ALA A 166 10.85 -18.77 -4.32
C ALA A 166 10.90 -19.30 -5.76
N ALA A 167 11.76 -18.71 -6.60
CA ALA A 167 11.97 -19.19 -7.97
C ALA A 167 12.52 -20.62 -8.00
N ARG A 168 13.49 -20.95 -7.14
CA ARG A 168 14.03 -22.32 -7.03
C ARG A 168 12.99 -23.32 -6.54
N ALA A 169 12.19 -22.95 -5.55
CA ALA A 169 11.09 -23.80 -5.09
C ALA A 169 10.10 -24.14 -6.23
N LYS A 170 9.75 -23.14 -7.05
CA LYS A 170 8.88 -23.34 -8.22
C LYS A 170 9.52 -24.22 -9.30
N LEU A 171 10.82 -24.09 -9.52
CA LEU A 171 11.54 -24.97 -10.44
C LEU A 171 11.53 -26.42 -9.96
N VAL A 172 11.79 -26.67 -8.67
CA VAL A 172 11.76 -28.02 -8.08
C VAL A 172 10.34 -28.61 -8.15
N GLU A 173 9.30 -27.83 -7.78
CA GLU A 173 7.90 -28.25 -7.87
C GLU A 173 7.53 -28.65 -9.32
N GLY A 174 7.91 -27.82 -10.29
CA GLY A 174 7.72 -28.09 -11.69
C GLY A 174 8.48 -29.33 -12.17
N ALA A 175 9.72 -29.48 -11.75
CA ALA A 175 10.54 -30.66 -12.11
C ALA A 175 9.94 -31.96 -11.55
N VAL A 176 9.49 -31.97 -10.30
CA VAL A 176 8.82 -33.13 -9.69
C VAL A 176 7.56 -33.50 -10.46
N SER A 177 6.70 -32.51 -10.75
CA SER A 177 5.48 -32.73 -11.52
C SER A 177 5.75 -33.28 -12.94
N MET A 178 6.80 -32.76 -13.62
CA MET A 178 7.20 -33.28 -14.94
C MET A 178 7.71 -34.73 -14.87
N VAL A 179 8.48 -35.06 -13.84
CA VAL A 179 8.98 -36.43 -13.64
C VAL A 179 7.82 -37.38 -13.34
N GLU A 180 6.88 -37.02 -12.49
CA GLU A 180 5.68 -37.82 -12.19
C GLU A 180 4.85 -38.07 -13.46
N MET A 181 4.59 -37.00 -14.25
CA MET A 181 3.87 -37.15 -15.53
C MET A 181 4.60 -38.07 -16.50
N ALA A 182 5.93 -37.94 -16.62
CA ALA A 182 6.72 -38.79 -17.51
C ALA A 182 6.65 -40.27 -17.10
N LEU A 183 6.80 -40.56 -15.81
CA LEU A 183 6.70 -41.93 -15.30
C LEU A 183 5.31 -42.52 -15.49
N THR A 184 4.25 -41.76 -15.22
CA THR A 184 2.86 -42.19 -15.42
C THR A 184 2.59 -42.54 -16.88
N GLN A 185 2.99 -41.66 -17.82
CA GLN A 185 2.79 -41.87 -19.25
C GLN A 185 3.57 -43.04 -19.82
N LEU A 186 4.78 -43.27 -19.32
CA LEU A 186 5.58 -44.41 -19.71
C LEU A 186 4.98 -45.74 -19.21
N SER A 187 4.42 -45.72 -18.00
CA SER A 187 3.73 -46.89 -17.43
C SER A 187 2.41 -47.17 -18.16
N GLU A 188 1.62 -46.17 -18.49
CA GLU A 188 0.34 -46.34 -19.21
C GLU A 188 0.52 -46.85 -20.65
N LYS A 189 1.62 -46.48 -21.31
CA LYS A 189 1.90 -46.88 -22.69
C LYS A 189 2.66 -48.18 -22.83
N ASP A 190 2.99 -48.80 -21.70
CA ASP A 190 3.74 -50.09 -21.63
C ASP A 190 5.04 -50.07 -22.46
N VAL A 191 5.68 -48.89 -22.56
CA VAL A 191 6.84 -48.67 -23.44
C VAL A 191 8.11 -49.32 -22.83
N VAL A 192 8.20 -49.36 -21.49
CA VAL A 192 9.36 -49.95 -20.77
C VAL A 192 8.90 -50.56 -19.44
N GLU A 193 9.23 -51.81 -19.18
CA GLU A 193 9.16 -52.38 -17.84
C GLU A 193 10.26 -51.75 -16.99
N LEU A 194 9.88 -50.79 -16.11
CA LEU A 194 10.79 -50.13 -15.21
C LEU A 194 10.80 -50.86 -13.86
N ASP A 195 11.87 -51.51 -13.59
CA ASP A 195 12.23 -52.00 -12.25
C ASP A 195 12.45 -50.80 -11.30
N ASP A 196 12.23 -50.96 -10.00
CA ASP A 196 12.31 -49.89 -9.02
C ASP A 196 13.69 -49.22 -9.02
N GLU A 197 14.77 -49.97 -9.24
CA GLU A 197 16.12 -49.43 -9.33
C GLU A 197 16.32 -48.56 -10.58
N ARG A 198 15.81 -48.98 -11.72
CA ARG A 198 15.85 -48.18 -12.96
C ARG A 198 14.96 -46.94 -12.89
N ARG A 199 13.82 -47.05 -12.22
CA ARG A 199 12.94 -45.90 -11.96
C ARG A 199 13.63 -44.85 -11.11
N ALA A 200 14.32 -45.28 -10.01
CA ALA A 200 15.08 -44.38 -9.15
C ALA A 200 16.24 -43.70 -9.90
N ALA A 201 16.97 -44.43 -10.74
CA ALA A 201 18.05 -43.86 -11.55
C ALA A 201 17.51 -42.83 -12.60
N MET A 202 16.38 -43.14 -13.22
CA MET A 202 15.73 -42.23 -14.18
C MET A 202 15.24 -40.97 -13.53
N VAL A 203 14.60 -41.06 -12.35
CA VAL A 203 14.17 -39.89 -11.55
C VAL A 203 15.37 -39.01 -11.20
N SER A 204 16.45 -39.62 -10.71
CA SER A 204 17.67 -38.89 -10.34
C SER A 204 18.28 -38.14 -11.54
N ASN A 205 18.36 -38.78 -12.70
CA ASN A 205 18.90 -38.16 -13.92
C ASN A 205 18.01 -37.01 -14.42
N LEU A 206 16.70 -37.22 -14.45
CA LEU A 206 15.75 -36.19 -14.86
C LEU A 206 15.77 -34.97 -13.91
N MET A 207 15.82 -35.23 -12.61
CA MET A 207 15.91 -34.14 -11.60
C MET A 207 17.20 -33.33 -11.76
N VAL A 208 18.34 -33.97 -12.01
CA VAL A 208 19.61 -33.25 -12.27
C VAL A 208 19.51 -32.35 -13.51
N VAL A 209 18.91 -32.83 -14.59
CA VAL A 209 18.76 -32.06 -15.84
C VAL A 209 17.76 -30.91 -15.65
N LEU A 210 16.62 -31.16 -15.00
CA LEU A 210 15.55 -30.18 -14.84
C LEU A 210 15.85 -29.12 -13.78
N CYS A 211 16.59 -29.47 -12.73
CA CYS A 211 16.95 -28.55 -11.65
C CYS A 211 18.34 -27.90 -11.83
N GLY A 212 19.12 -28.30 -12.84
CA GLY A 212 20.45 -27.73 -13.10
C GLY A 212 20.41 -26.31 -13.63
N GLU A 213 21.22 -25.40 -13.08
CA GLU A 213 21.34 -24.00 -13.54
C GLU A 213 22.17 -23.82 -14.83
N ARG A 214 22.86 -24.86 -15.27
CA ARG A 214 23.70 -24.83 -16.48
C ARG A 214 23.20 -25.87 -17.48
N ASP A 215 23.34 -25.56 -18.75
CA ASP A 215 23.15 -26.56 -19.82
C ASP A 215 23.97 -27.80 -19.52
N THR A 216 23.30 -28.83 -19.01
CA THR A 216 23.95 -30.14 -18.74
C THR A 216 24.15 -30.80 -20.07
N GLN A 217 25.39 -31.08 -20.47
CA GLN A 217 25.68 -31.98 -21.56
C GLN A 217 25.60 -33.44 -21.02
N PRO A 218 24.55 -34.20 -21.38
CA PRO A 218 24.45 -35.58 -20.94
C PRO A 218 25.57 -36.38 -21.60
N ILE A 219 26.51 -36.87 -20.80
CA ILE A 219 27.48 -37.85 -21.26
C ILE A 219 26.74 -39.22 -21.22
N VAL A 220 26.27 -39.63 -22.39
CA VAL A 220 25.72 -40.99 -22.54
C VAL A 220 26.90 -41.97 -22.53
N ASN A 221 27.10 -42.65 -21.40
CA ASN A 221 28.03 -43.74 -21.36
C ASN A 221 27.40 -44.97 -22.04
N THR A 222 27.65 -45.14 -23.32
CA THR A 222 27.33 -46.36 -24.03
C THR A 222 28.33 -47.41 -23.56
N GLY A 223 28.02 -48.01 -22.39
CA GLY A 223 28.85 -49.08 -21.84
C GLY A 223 29.11 -50.15 -22.89
N SER A 224 30.36 -50.46 -23.10
CA SER A 224 30.77 -51.58 -23.95
C SER A 224 30.11 -52.85 -23.43
N LEU A 225 29.21 -53.40 -24.27
CA LEU A 225 28.76 -54.78 -24.11
C LEU A 225 29.95 -55.68 -24.32
N TYR A 226 30.46 -56.22 -23.24
CA TYR A 226 31.20 -57.49 -23.21
C TYR A 226 30.56 -58.37 -22.19
#